data_b636f993458e1737bc3f8d7e27ef88d7
#
_entry.id   b636f993458e1737bc3f8d7e27ef88d7
#
_cell.length_a   1.000
_cell.length_b   1.000
_cell.length_c   1.000
_cell.angle_alpha   90.00
_cell.angle_beta   90.00
_cell.angle_gamma   90.00
#
_symmetry.space_group_name_H-M   'P 1'
#
loop_
_entity.id
_entity.type
_entity.pdbx_description
1 polymer ?
#
loop_
_entity_poly.entity_id
_entity_poly.type
_entity_poly.pdbx_seq_one_letter_code
_entity_poly.pdbx_strand_id
1 'polypeptide(L)'
;MNAANIFRNCVQAIRQGVLIEREGANDKEFHFQNWFRKRLEAMSLNFDSPGRNTYPDFCLVHSPEGYELKGLAYPGREADYDCNSQVPRGEHNGRQVFYVFGRYPTRPDGNRYPVLDLVLCHGSLLNADNTYEHKNKSFRGFGSYGDILVRDRKMYVAPTPFALAEGTAHRNTLILRDTENPGPGFVPVGTMRRREVDQIVVTYNFDLRSNCLETTTAPNPNAGLEHIFVAYRLEGDPLDPVSLRPREHILSELESSATCGDE
;
A
#
# COMPACT_ATOMS: atom_id res chain seq x y z
N MET A 1 -13.68 6.39 13.09
CA MET A 1 -12.94 5.74 11.97
C MET A 1 -12.37 4.42 12.46
N ASN A 2 -12.73 3.32 11.78
CA ASN A 2 -12.24 2.00 12.16
C ASN A 2 -10.75 1.84 11.85
N ALA A 3 -10.25 2.44 10.77
CA ALA A 3 -8.84 2.36 10.39
C ALA A 3 -7.88 2.73 11.53
N ALA A 4 -8.16 3.82 12.28
CA ALA A 4 -7.35 4.21 13.43
C ALA A 4 -7.41 3.18 14.58
N ASN A 5 -8.59 2.63 14.86
CA ASN A 5 -8.76 1.61 15.90
C ASN A 5 -8.11 0.27 15.50
N ILE A 6 -8.23 -0.12 14.24
CA ILE A 6 -7.57 -1.33 13.68
C ILE A 6 -6.06 -1.16 13.74
N PHE A 7 -5.53 0.01 13.34
CA PHE A 7 -4.11 0.30 13.47
C PHE A 7 -3.63 0.16 14.91
N ARG A 8 -4.36 0.75 15.88
CA ARG A 8 -4.04 0.63 17.31
C ARG A 8 -4.00 -0.83 17.77
N ASN A 9 -4.98 -1.65 17.37
CA ASN A 9 -5.01 -3.07 17.68
C ASN A 9 -3.82 -3.82 17.07
N CYS A 10 -3.48 -3.52 15.81
CA CYS A 10 -2.29 -4.10 15.16
C CYS A 10 -1.00 -3.75 15.92
N VAL A 11 -0.82 -2.48 16.29
CA VAL A 11 0.38 -2.04 17.05
C VAL A 11 0.42 -2.71 18.43
N GLN A 12 -0.70 -2.84 19.12
CA GLN A 12 -0.75 -3.56 20.39
C GLN A 12 -0.34 -5.03 20.24
N ALA A 13 -0.82 -5.69 19.18
CA ALA A 13 -0.45 -7.07 18.88
C ALA A 13 1.05 -7.21 18.58
N ILE A 14 1.64 -6.29 17.83
CA ILE A 14 3.09 -6.24 17.58
C ILE A 14 3.86 -6.10 18.90
N ARG A 15 3.46 -5.17 19.76
CA ARG A 15 4.09 -4.94 21.08
C ARG A 15 3.97 -6.14 22.02
N GLN A 16 2.89 -6.90 21.91
CA GLN A 16 2.64 -8.13 22.67
C GLN A 16 3.37 -9.34 22.09
N GLY A 17 4.09 -9.18 20.98
CA GLY A 17 4.81 -10.27 20.32
C GLY A 17 3.89 -11.29 19.63
N VAL A 18 2.70 -10.88 19.19
CA VAL A 18 1.81 -11.77 18.43
C VAL A 18 2.41 -12.05 17.05
N LEU A 19 2.78 -13.30 16.85
CA LEU A 19 3.49 -13.76 15.66
C LEU A 19 2.54 -14.02 14.48
N ILE A 20 3.08 -13.84 13.27
CA ILE A 20 2.50 -14.45 12.07
C ILE A 20 2.70 -15.95 12.15
N GLU A 21 1.70 -16.73 11.78
CA GLU A 21 1.74 -18.18 11.73
C GLU A 21 1.50 -18.64 10.30
N ARG A 22 2.44 -19.43 9.77
CA ARG A 22 2.28 -20.11 8.48
C ARG A 22 1.52 -21.40 8.67
N GLU A 23 0.46 -21.60 7.91
CA GLU A 23 -0.32 -22.83 7.91
C GLU A 23 0.32 -23.93 7.03
N GLY A 24 1.29 -23.57 6.16
CA GLY A 24 2.02 -24.51 5.30
C GLY A 24 3.20 -23.87 4.57
N ALA A 25 4.07 -24.70 4.00
CA ALA A 25 5.28 -24.25 3.30
C ALA A 25 4.97 -23.38 2.06
N ASN A 26 3.79 -23.54 1.46
CA ASN A 26 3.35 -22.81 0.26
C ASN A 26 2.48 -21.58 0.57
N ASP A 27 2.19 -21.31 1.83
CA ASP A 27 1.36 -20.19 2.26
C ASP A 27 2.21 -18.90 2.35
N LYS A 28 2.77 -18.47 1.22
CA LYS A 28 3.55 -17.23 1.15
C LYS A 28 2.66 -15.99 1.05
N GLU A 29 1.45 -16.14 0.57
CA GLU A 29 0.57 -15.02 0.20
C GLU A 29 -0.42 -14.67 1.32
N PHE A 30 -0.87 -15.64 2.10
CA PHE A 30 -1.97 -15.46 3.05
C PHE A 30 -1.58 -15.32 4.52
N HIS A 31 -0.33 -15.59 4.88
CA HIS A 31 0.07 -15.59 6.30
C HIS A 31 -0.08 -14.21 6.99
N PHE A 32 0.24 -13.11 6.30
CA PHE A 32 0.03 -11.77 6.83
C PHE A 32 -1.47 -11.39 6.83
N GLN A 33 -2.22 -11.80 5.81
CA GLN A 33 -3.67 -11.60 5.77
C GLN A 33 -4.37 -12.34 6.92
N ASN A 34 -3.96 -13.58 7.23
CA ASN A 34 -4.48 -14.35 8.37
C ASN A 34 -4.16 -13.70 9.71
N TRP A 35 -2.95 -13.15 9.85
CA TRP A 35 -2.58 -12.37 11.04
C TRP A 35 -3.49 -11.15 11.22
N PHE A 36 -3.73 -10.39 10.14
CA PHE A 36 -4.61 -9.22 10.17
C PHE A 36 -6.07 -9.61 10.41
N ARG A 37 -6.57 -10.67 9.79
CA ARG A 37 -7.92 -11.21 10.05
C ARG A 37 -8.16 -11.41 11.53
N LYS A 38 -7.22 -12.04 12.23
CA LYS A 38 -7.30 -12.23 13.69
C LYS A 38 -7.37 -10.90 14.46
N ARG A 39 -6.89 -9.79 13.90
CA ARG A 39 -7.03 -8.45 14.50
C ARG A 39 -8.45 -7.92 14.33
N LEU A 40 -9.07 -8.11 13.17
CA LEU A 40 -10.46 -7.75 12.96
C LEU A 40 -11.41 -8.56 13.84
N GLU A 41 -11.17 -9.86 13.94
CA GLU A 41 -11.93 -10.78 14.81
C GLU A 41 -11.80 -10.40 16.29
N ALA A 42 -10.60 -10.08 16.76
CA ALA A 42 -10.37 -9.64 18.14
C ALA A 42 -11.09 -8.33 18.50
N MET A 43 -11.43 -7.53 17.52
CA MET A 43 -12.24 -6.32 17.66
C MET A 43 -13.74 -6.56 17.45
N SER A 44 -14.17 -7.81 17.23
CA SER A 44 -15.55 -8.17 16.88
C SER A 44 -16.09 -7.43 15.67
N LEU A 45 -15.23 -7.09 14.71
CA LEU A 45 -15.64 -6.45 13.47
C LEU A 45 -16.15 -7.51 12.50
N ASN A 46 -17.34 -7.28 11.94
CA ASN A 46 -17.87 -8.09 10.86
C ASN A 46 -17.29 -7.63 9.53
N PHE A 47 -16.75 -8.55 8.76
CA PHE A 47 -16.14 -8.29 7.48
C PHE A 47 -16.42 -9.42 6.48
N ASP A 48 -16.45 -9.04 5.21
CA ASP A 48 -16.41 -9.97 4.09
C ASP A 48 -14.96 -10.09 3.61
N SER A 49 -14.55 -11.33 3.36
CA SER A 49 -13.28 -11.65 2.72
C SER A 49 -13.58 -12.35 1.40
N PRO A 50 -13.87 -11.59 0.36
CA PRO A 50 -14.32 -12.12 -0.90
C PRO A 50 -13.15 -12.74 -1.66
N GLY A 51 -12.80 -13.94 -1.50
CA GLY A 51 -11.99 -14.86 -2.26
C GLY A 51 -10.80 -14.31 -3.10
N ARG A 52 -10.06 -15.21 -3.71
CA ARG A 52 -8.98 -14.87 -4.67
C ARG A 52 -9.53 -13.96 -5.78
N ASN A 53 -8.83 -12.91 -6.14
CA ASN A 53 -9.14 -11.94 -7.19
C ASN A 53 -10.20 -10.89 -6.85
N THR A 54 -10.51 -10.68 -5.60
CA THR A 54 -11.35 -9.57 -5.17
C THR A 54 -10.49 -8.46 -4.55
N TYR A 55 -10.94 -7.25 -4.67
CA TYR A 55 -10.30 -6.06 -4.17
C TYR A 55 -11.34 -5.19 -3.44
N PRO A 56 -11.02 -4.70 -2.26
CA PRO A 56 -9.86 -5.03 -1.42
C PRO A 56 -10.01 -6.38 -0.68
N ASP A 57 -8.94 -6.87 -0.02
CA ASP A 57 -8.89 -8.16 0.67
C ASP A 57 -9.96 -8.33 1.77
N PHE A 58 -10.31 -7.27 2.48
CA PHE A 58 -11.34 -7.24 3.52
C PHE A 58 -12.25 -6.04 3.36
N CYS A 59 -13.55 -6.26 3.45
CA CYS A 59 -14.58 -5.22 3.45
C CYS A 59 -15.36 -5.25 4.77
N LEU A 60 -15.41 -4.15 5.52
CA LEU A 60 -16.24 -4.11 6.72
C LEU A 60 -17.74 -4.08 6.35
N VAL A 61 -18.55 -4.88 7.03
CA VAL A 61 -19.99 -4.99 6.74
C VAL A 61 -20.74 -3.73 7.16
N HIS A 62 -20.40 -3.18 8.33
CA HIS A 62 -21.12 -2.06 8.92
C HIS A 62 -20.42 -0.70 8.76
N SER A 63 -19.40 -0.62 7.91
CA SER A 63 -18.67 0.60 7.62
C SER A 63 -18.22 0.59 6.16
N PRO A 64 -18.23 1.73 5.46
CA PRO A 64 -17.74 1.83 4.10
C PRO A 64 -16.20 1.87 4.06
N GLU A 65 -15.54 0.97 4.77
CA GLU A 65 -14.08 0.83 4.79
C GLU A 65 -13.67 -0.53 4.24
N GLY A 66 -12.60 -0.55 3.44
CA GLY A 66 -11.97 -1.77 2.92
C GLY A 66 -10.47 -1.73 3.14
N TYR A 67 -9.85 -2.91 3.26
CA TYR A 67 -8.43 -3.07 3.60
C TYR A 67 -7.74 -3.99 2.62
N GLU A 68 -6.71 -3.48 1.96
CA GLU A 68 -5.81 -4.23 1.08
C GLU A 68 -4.51 -4.51 1.82
N LEU A 69 -4.07 -5.76 1.85
CA LEU A 69 -2.94 -6.20 2.66
C LEU A 69 -1.71 -6.48 1.79
N LYS A 70 -0.57 -5.98 2.23
CA LYS A 70 0.72 -6.21 1.59
C LYS A 70 1.75 -6.62 2.64
N GLY A 71 2.03 -7.92 2.70
CA GLY A 71 3.11 -8.45 3.53
C GLY A 71 4.43 -8.38 2.79
N LEU A 72 5.44 -7.75 3.38
CA LEU A 72 6.72 -7.46 2.76
C LEU A 72 7.85 -8.18 3.50
N ALA A 73 8.61 -8.99 2.76
CA ALA A 73 9.83 -9.59 3.30
C ALA A 73 10.92 -8.54 3.46
N TYR A 74 11.51 -8.43 4.66
CA TYR A 74 12.57 -7.48 4.98
C TYR A 74 13.81 -8.21 5.52
N PRO A 75 15.02 -7.83 5.09
CA PRO A 75 15.29 -6.90 3.98
C PRO A 75 15.00 -7.53 2.61
N GLY A 76 14.78 -6.68 1.59
CA GLY A 76 14.84 -7.03 0.17
C GLY A 76 13.58 -6.83 -0.65
N ARG A 77 12.38 -6.68 -0.04
CA ARG A 77 11.13 -6.45 -0.78
C ARG A 77 10.28 -5.32 -0.20
N GLU A 78 10.91 -4.35 0.40
CA GLU A 78 10.24 -3.23 1.04
C GLU A 78 10.05 -2.00 0.16
N ALA A 79 10.74 -1.93 -0.98
CA ALA A 79 10.71 -0.72 -1.82
C ALA A 79 9.43 -0.64 -2.65
N ASP A 80 9.00 -1.74 -3.21
CA ASP A 80 7.86 -1.81 -4.11
C ASP A 80 6.95 -3.02 -3.87
N TYR A 81 5.79 -3.01 -4.50
CA TYR A 81 4.89 -4.15 -4.52
C TYR A 81 4.16 -4.26 -5.86
N ASP A 82 3.83 -5.49 -6.23
CA ASP A 82 3.05 -5.78 -7.40
C ASP A 82 1.57 -5.43 -7.16
N CYS A 83 1.07 -4.47 -7.92
CA CYS A 83 -0.34 -4.10 -7.90
C CYS A 83 -1.20 -5.08 -8.71
N ASN A 84 -0.57 -6.05 -9.37
CA ASN A 84 -1.21 -6.91 -10.35
C ASN A 84 -1.96 -6.05 -11.40
N SER A 85 -3.22 -6.33 -11.63
CA SER A 85 -4.04 -5.56 -12.56
C SER A 85 -4.82 -4.43 -11.90
N GLN A 86 -4.66 -4.24 -10.61
CA GLN A 86 -5.40 -3.27 -9.82
C GLN A 86 -4.48 -2.12 -9.37
N VAL A 87 -4.55 -1.00 -10.08
CA VAL A 87 -3.88 0.24 -9.66
C VAL A 87 -4.45 0.65 -8.29
N PRO A 88 -3.60 1.06 -7.33
CA PRO A 88 -4.06 1.48 -6.01
C PRO A 88 -5.09 2.59 -6.10
N ARG A 89 -6.04 2.60 -5.17
CA ARG A 89 -7.11 3.60 -5.10
C ARG A 89 -7.44 3.95 -3.67
N GLY A 90 -7.84 5.19 -3.46
CA GLY A 90 -8.39 5.66 -2.18
C GLY A 90 -9.86 5.31 -1.99
N GLU A 91 -10.56 4.98 -3.07
CA GLU A 91 -11.97 4.59 -3.03
C GLU A 91 -12.25 3.46 -4.05
N HIS A 92 -13.09 2.51 -3.65
CA HIS A 92 -13.55 1.45 -4.52
C HIS A 92 -14.98 1.03 -4.15
N ASN A 93 -15.89 1.07 -5.12
CA ASN A 93 -17.31 0.68 -4.95
C ASN A 93 -17.97 1.37 -3.73
N GLY A 94 -17.74 2.68 -3.55
CA GLY A 94 -18.30 3.47 -2.46
C GLY A 94 -17.66 3.21 -1.09
N ARG A 95 -16.52 2.54 -1.04
CA ARG A 95 -15.74 2.28 0.17
C ARG A 95 -14.41 3.01 0.12
N GLN A 96 -14.03 3.62 1.24
CA GLN A 96 -12.65 4.07 1.45
C GLN A 96 -11.75 2.84 1.52
N VAL A 97 -10.64 2.86 0.80
CA VAL A 97 -9.67 1.77 0.80
C VAL A 97 -8.41 2.20 1.54
N PHE A 98 -8.06 1.40 2.52
CA PHE A 98 -6.82 1.51 3.28
C PHE A 98 -5.88 0.37 2.90
N TYR A 99 -4.61 0.70 2.74
CA TYR A 99 -3.55 -0.28 2.53
C TYR A 99 -2.82 -0.54 3.84
N VAL A 100 -2.56 -1.81 4.11
CA VAL A 100 -1.83 -2.24 5.31
C VAL A 100 -0.56 -2.94 4.88
N PHE A 101 0.55 -2.28 5.04
CA PHE A 101 1.86 -2.82 4.75
C PHE A 101 2.51 -3.30 6.04
N GLY A 102 2.80 -4.60 6.13
CA GLY A 102 3.52 -5.17 7.26
C GLY A 102 4.84 -5.78 6.83
N ARG A 103 5.95 -5.41 7.49
CA ARG A 103 7.25 -6.05 7.23
C ARG A 103 7.48 -7.22 8.18
N TYR A 104 8.09 -8.26 7.65
CA TYR A 104 8.47 -9.47 8.39
C TYR A 104 9.83 -9.99 7.90
N PRO A 105 10.56 -10.81 8.70
CA PRO A 105 11.88 -11.30 8.31
C PRO A 105 11.86 -12.08 6.99
N THR A 106 12.78 -11.79 6.08
CA THR A 106 12.96 -12.52 4.80
C THR A 106 13.28 -14.01 5.04
N ARG A 107 14.01 -14.30 6.11
CA ARG A 107 14.35 -15.66 6.54
C ARG A 107 13.80 -15.89 7.94
N PRO A 108 12.50 -16.24 8.04
CA PRO A 108 11.91 -16.54 9.33
C PRO A 108 12.48 -17.85 9.89
N ASP A 109 12.70 -17.87 11.20
CA ASP A 109 13.02 -19.11 11.90
C ASP A 109 11.72 -19.89 12.16
N GLY A 110 11.55 -20.95 11.38
CA GLY A 110 10.34 -21.78 11.45
C GLY A 110 9.08 -21.17 10.83
N ASN A 111 7.94 -21.59 11.33
CA ASN A 111 6.62 -21.20 10.81
C ASN A 111 5.99 -20.00 11.55
N ARG A 112 6.67 -19.46 12.55
CA ARG A 112 6.17 -18.36 13.40
C ARG A 112 7.22 -17.25 13.44
N TYR A 113 6.82 -16.03 13.09
CA TYR A 113 7.75 -14.90 13.02
C TYR A 113 7.04 -13.57 13.28
N PRO A 114 7.77 -12.54 13.73
CA PRO A 114 7.17 -11.28 14.11
C PRO A 114 6.77 -10.44 12.89
N VAL A 115 5.77 -9.58 13.09
CA VAL A 115 5.64 -8.35 12.30
C VAL A 115 6.64 -7.36 12.89
N LEU A 116 7.58 -6.88 12.08
CA LEU A 116 8.65 -5.97 12.50
C LEU A 116 8.13 -4.55 12.70
N ASP A 117 7.31 -4.10 11.75
CA ASP A 117 6.59 -2.83 11.77
C ASP A 117 5.44 -2.84 10.79
N LEU A 118 4.60 -1.81 10.85
CA LEU A 118 3.39 -1.72 10.07
C LEU A 118 3.12 -0.26 9.67
N VAL A 119 2.78 -0.06 8.39
CA VAL A 119 2.19 1.19 7.91
C VAL A 119 0.77 0.92 7.44
N LEU A 120 -0.20 1.62 8.02
CA LEU A 120 -1.56 1.67 7.51
C LEU A 120 -1.76 3.04 6.87
N CYS A 121 -2.09 3.07 5.58
CA CYS A 121 -2.29 4.33 4.87
C CYS A 121 -3.60 4.34 4.07
N HIS A 122 -4.20 5.53 3.91
CA HIS A 122 -5.29 5.72 2.97
C HIS A 122 -4.77 5.48 1.54
N GLY A 123 -5.52 4.74 0.73
CA GLY A 123 -5.08 4.32 -0.61
C GLY A 123 -4.76 5.47 -1.56
N SER A 124 -5.36 6.65 -1.35
CA SER A 124 -5.02 7.86 -2.10
C SER A 124 -3.57 8.33 -1.90
N LEU A 125 -2.88 7.89 -0.85
CA LEU A 125 -1.44 8.15 -0.71
C LEU A 125 -0.65 7.49 -1.84
N LEU A 126 -1.07 6.31 -2.29
CA LEU A 126 -0.40 5.55 -3.33
C LEU A 126 -0.83 6.01 -4.73
N ASN A 127 -2.10 6.33 -4.91
CA ASN A 127 -2.65 6.88 -6.13
C ASN A 127 -4.00 7.55 -5.86
N ALA A 128 -4.11 8.84 -6.09
CA ALA A 128 -5.32 9.62 -5.84
C ALA A 128 -6.41 9.43 -6.88
N ASP A 129 -6.05 8.90 -8.05
CA ASP A 129 -7.00 8.80 -9.14
C ASP A 129 -8.04 7.72 -8.93
N ASN A 130 -9.28 8.17 -8.82
CA ASN A 130 -10.45 7.31 -8.73
C ASN A 130 -11.29 7.31 -10.03
N THR A 131 -10.89 8.09 -11.03
CA THR A 131 -11.76 8.40 -12.18
C THR A 131 -11.43 7.61 -13.44
N TYR A 132 -10.27 6.94 -13.47
CA TYR A 132 -9.84 6.21 -14.67
C TYR A 132 -10.50 4.84 -14.72
N GLU A 133 -11.50 4.72 -15.60
CA GLU A 133 -12.07 3.43 -15.96
C GLU A 133 -11.22 2.75 -17.04
N HIS A 134 -10.94 1.49 -16.84
CA HIS A 134 -10.31 0.66 -17.86
C HIS A 134 -11.32 0.38 -18.99
N LYS A 135 -11.17 1.05 -20.11
CA LYS A 135 -12.04 0.85 -21.28
C LYS A 135 -11.80 -0.47 -22.02
N ASN A 136 -10.69 -1.13 -21.71
CA ASN A 136 -10.31 -2.40 -22.30
C ASN A 136 -9.54 -3.23 -21.25
N LYS A 137 -9.60 -4.55 -21.33
CA LYS A 137 -8.95 -5.46 -20.37
C LYS A 137 -7.42 -5.34 -20.34
N SER A 138 -6.81 -4.92 -21.42
CA SER A 138 -5.37 -4.64 -21.51
C SER A 138 -4.99 -3.23 -21.11
N PHE A 139 -5.98 -2.36 -20.94
CA PHE A 139 -5.76 -0.99 -20.54
C PHE A 139 -5.66 -0.88 -19.02
N ARG A 140 -4.68 -0.13 -18.56
CA ARG A 140 -4.50 0.22 -17.15
C ARG A 140 -4.09 1.68 -17.06
N GLY A 141 -4.78 2.45 -16.23
CA GLY A 141 -4.36 3.81 -15.93
C GLY A 141 -3.00 3.82 -15.24
N PHE A 142 -2.16 4.75 -15.61
CA PHE A 142 -0.91 5.00 -14.91
C PHE A 142 -1.20 5.86 -13.68
N GLY A 143 -0.44 5.68 -12.60
CA GLY A 143 -0.72 6.38 -11.36
C GLY A 143 -0.70 7.90 -11.49
N SER A 144 -1.65 8.57 -10.83
CA SER A 144 -1.84 10.02 -10.93
C SER A 144 -0.66 10.84 -10.40
N TYR A 145 0.16 10.25 -9.55
CA TYR A 145 1.40 10.85 -9.06
C TYR A 145 2.63 10.56 -9.93
N GLY A 146 2.51 9.68 -10.92
CA GLY A 146 3.56 9.35 -11.87
C GLY A 146 4.68 8.46 -11.35
N ASP A 147 4.51 7.81 -10.21
CA ASP A 147 5.47 6.89 -9.58
C ASP A 147 5.05 5.42 -9.64
N ILE A 148 4.00 5.12 -10.41
CA ILE A 148 3.61 3.75 -10.72
C ILE A 148 4.23 3.36 -12.05
N LEU A 149 4.99 2.27 -12.05
CA LEU A 149 5.69 1.77 -13.22
C LEU A 149 5.03 0.50 -13.77
N VAL A 150 5.25 0.23 -15.05
CA VAL A 150 4.91 -1.05 -15.67
C VAL A 150 6.12 -1.94 -15.59
N ARG A 151 6.01 -3.06 -14.86
CA ARG A 151 7.04 -4.07 -14.75
C ARG A 151 6.71 -5.24 -15.65
N ASP A 152 7.59 -5.52 -16.60
CA ASP A 152 7.46 -6.67 -17.49
C ASP A 152 6.09 -6.71 -18.22
N ARG A 153 5.64 -7.85 -18.63
CA ARG A 153 4.38 -8.05 -19.39
C ARG A 153 3.12 -7.99 -18.52
N LYS A 154 3.28 -7.81 -17.23
CA LYS A 154 2.18 -8.09 -16.33
C LYS A 154 1.50 -6.86 -15.89
N MET A 155 2.21 -6.01 -15.18
CA MET A 155 1.53 -5.41 -14.08
C MET A 155 2.17 -4.11 -13.71
N TYR A 156 1.42 -3.36 -12.96
CA TYR A 156 1.91 -2.17 -12.33
C TYR A 156 2.67 -2.53 -11.07
N VAL A 157 3.70 -1.76 -10.83
CA VAL A 157 4.48 -1.75 -9.62
C VAL A 157 4.33 -0.37 -9.01
N ALA A 158 3.99 -0.34 -7.74
CA ALA A 158 3.89 0.90 -6.98
C ALA A 158 4.90 0.89 -5.84
N PRO A 159 5.43 2.06 -5.46
CA PRO A 159 6.27 2.17 -4.28
C PRO A 159 5.45 1.88 -3.03
N THR A 160 6.06 1.22 -2.05
CA THR A 160 5.48 1.07 -0.72
C THR A 160 5.60 2.38 0.06
N PRO A 161 4.87 2.57 1.16
CA PRO A 161 5.09 3.71 2.04
C PRO A 161 6.51 3.79 2.61
N PHE A 162 7.22 2.66 2.70
CA PHE A 162 8.62 2.63 3.17
C PHE A 162 9.61 3.22 2.15
N ALA A 163 9.30 3.13 0.86
CA ALA A 163 10.04 3.81 -0.20
C ALA A 163 9.56 5.24 -0.44
N LEU A 164 8.25 5.48 -0.31
CA LEU A 164 7.66 6.81 -0.53
C LEU A 164 8.08 7.84 0.53
N ALA A 165 8.27 7.40 1.77
CA ALA A 165 8.45 8.32 2.89
C ALA A 165 9.62 7.92 3.80
N GLU A 166 10.43 8.90 4.13
CA GLU A 166 11.41 8.78 5.22
C GLU A 166 10.72 8.72 6.58
N GLY A 167 11.35 8.08 7.54
CA GLY A 167 10.85 7.96 8.91
C GLY A 167 9.80 6.87 9.12
N THR A 168 9.36 6.14 8.09
CA THR A 168 8.39 5.04 8.23
C THR A 168 9.03 3.70 8.60
N ALA A 169 10.27 3.46 8.16
CA ALA A 169 10.98 2.21 8.43
C ALA A 169 11.25 2.03 9.93
N HIS A 170 11.03 0.81 10.43
CA HIS A 170 11.16 0.43 11.85
C HIS A 170 10.22 1.21 12.79
N ARG A 171 9.11 1.70 12.26
CA ARG A 171 8.10 2.45 13.00
C ARG A 171 6.70 2.05 12.56
N ASN A 172 5.79 1.93 13.50
CA ASN A 172 4.38 1.78 13.19
C ASN A 172 3.79 3.15 12.86
N THR A 173 3.24 3.32 11.67
CA THR A 173 2.77 4.62 11.18
C THR A 173 1.38 4.52 10.59
N LEU A 174 0.50 5.41 11.00
CA LEU A 174 -0.82 5.63 10.40
C LEU A 174 -0.74 6.86 9.51
N ILE A 175 -1.15 6.75 8.23
CA ILE A 175 -1.15 7.87 7.29
C ILE A 175 -2.56 8.06 6.75
N LEU A 176 -3.15 9.21 7.04
CA LEU A 176 -4.51 9.57 6.68
C LEU A 176 -4.52 10.82 5.81
N ARG A 177 -5.63 11.09 5.13
CA ARG A 177 -5.86 12.40 4.51
C ARG A 177 -5.97 13.46 5.61
N ASP A 178 -5.60 14.68 5.30
CA ASP A 178 -5.69 15.82 6.24
C ASP A 178 -7.12 16.12 6.71
N THR A 179 -8.12 15.68 5.95
CA THR A 179 -9.54 15.78 6.30
C THR A 179 -10.01 14.71 7.30
N GLU A 180 -9.16 13.73 7.62
CA GLU A 180 -9.48 12.58 8.48
C GLU A 180 -8.81 12.74 9.83
N ASN A 181 -9.56 12.46 10.90
CA ASN A 181 -9.06 12.56 12.27
C ASN A 181 -9.00 11.16 12.90
N PRO A 182 -7.82 10.69 13.34
CA PRO A 182 -7.67 9.37 13.97
C PRO A 182 -8.28 9.32 15.39
N GLY A 183 -8.57 10.46 15.99
CA GLY A 183 -9.05 10.55 17.37
C GLY A 183 -7.92 10.62 18.41
N PRO A 184 -8.26 10.52 19.71
CA PRO A 184 -7.29 10.68 20.78
C PRO A 184 -6.24 9.56 20.81
N GLY A 185 -5.07 9.84 21.38
CA GLY A 185 -3.95 8.91 21.51
C GLY A 185 -3.08 8.80 20.26
N PHE A 186 -3.24 9.71 19.29
CA PHE A 186 -2.40 9.83 18.11
C PHE A 186 -1.70 11.19 18.09
N VAL A 187 -0.40 11.15 17.74
CA VAL A 187 0.44 12.36 17.62
C VAL A 187 0.82 12.51 16.14
N PRO A 188 0.58 13.67 15.51
CA PRO A 188 1.05 13.91 14.15
C PRO A 188 2.58 14.05 14.14
N VAL A 189 3.24 13.38 13.18
CA VAL A 189 4.68 13.36 13.04
C VAL A 189 5.16 13.84 11.67
N GLY A 190 4.25 14.22 10.78
CA GLY A 190 4.61 14.77 9.49
C GLY A 190 3.42 15.04 8.61
N THR A 191 3.59 15.96 7.68
CA THR A 191 2.61 16.29 6.64
C THR A 191 3.25 16.08 5.28
N MET A 192 2.58 15.35 4.42
CA MET A 192 3.04 14.99 3.09
C MET A 192 2.11 15.57 2.04
N ARG A 193 2.67 16.17 0.98
CA ARG A 193 1.91 16.71 -0.14
C ARG A 193 2.26 15.93 -1.39
N ARG A 194 1.26 15.35 -2.05
CA ARG A 194 1.43 14.67 -3.33
C ARG A 194 0.70 15.43 -4.41
N ARG A 195 1.43 15.73 -5.48
CA ARG A 195 0.90 16.49 -6.62
C ARG A 195 0.71 15.57 -7.82
N GLU A 196 -0.44 15.67 -8.46
CA GLU A 196 -0.76 14.92 -9.66
C GLU A 196 0.07 15.41 -10.86
N VAL A 197 0.53 14.46 -11.68
CA VAL A 197 1.33 14.73 -12.88
C VAL A 197 0.47 15.28 -14.01
N ASP A 198 1.11 15.94 -14.98
CA ASP A 198 0.41 16.58 -16.10
C ASP A 198 -0.16 15.58 -17.10
N GLN A 199 0.46 14.43 -17.24
CA GLN A 199 0.04 13.39 -18.16
C GLN A 199 -0.02 12.02 -17.49
N ILE A 200 -0.94 11.21 -17.97
CA ILE A 200 -1.14 9.83 -17.55
C ILE A 200 -1.04 8.90 -18.74
N VAL A 201 -0.61 7.67 -18.51
CA VAL A 201 -0.64 6.62 -19.52
C VAL A 201 -2.06 6.08 -19.63
N VAL A 202 -2.66 6.20 -20.79
CA VAL A 202 -4.03 5.73 -21.06
C VAL A 202 -4.08 4.33 -21.65
N THR A 203 -3.06 3.97 -22.44
CA THR A 203 -2.89 2.61 -22.94
C THR A 203 -1.44 2.24 -22.96
N TYR A 204 -1.16 0.96 -22.89
CA TYR A 204 0.14 0.40 -23.27
C TYR A 204 -0.07 -0.81 -24.16
N ASN A 205 0.83 -1.00 -25.10
CA ASN A 205 0.89 -2.16 -25.96
C ASN A 205 2.31 -2.73 -25.92
N PHE A 206 2.41 -4.03 -25.73
CA PHE A 206 3.70 -4.71 -25.76
C PHE A 206 3.87 -5.36 -27.13
N ASP A 207 4.78 -4.83 -27.93
CA ASP A 207 5.13 -5.44 -29.21
C ASP A 207 6.08 -6.63 -28.98
N LEU A 208 5.55 -7.81 -29.19
CA LEU A 208 6.30 -9.07 -29.04
C LEU A 208 7.45 -9.22 -30.04
N ARG A 209 7.44 -8.50 -31.16
CA ARG A 209 8.49 -8.60 -32.21
C ARG A 209 9.71 -7.78 -31.82
N SER A 210 9.48 -6.56 -31.38
CA SER A 210 10.55 -5.64 -30.96
C SER A 210 10.92 -5.81 -29.49
N ASN A 211 10.12 -6.55 -28.71
CA ASN A 211 10.19 -6.66 -27.25
C ASN A 211 10.12 -5.28 -26.56
N CYS A 212 9.37 -4.35 -27.13
CA CYS A 212 9.25 -3.00 -26.66
C CYS A 212 7.87 -2.71 -26.08
N LEU A 213 7.84 -1.86 -25.07
CA LEU A 213 6.61 -1.31 -24.51
C LEU A 213 6.30 0.04 -25.14
N GLU A 214 5.16 0.11 -25.83
CA GLU A 214 4.63 1.36 -26.39
C GLU A 214 3.55 1.90 -25.46
N THR A 215 3.63 3.19 -25.15
CA THR A 215 2.65 3.86 -24.29
C THR A 215 1.99 5.02 -25.02
N THR A 216 0.69 5.18 -24.80
CA THR A 216 -0.06 6.36 -25.22
C THR A 216 -0.44 7.15 -23.98
N THR A 217 -0.16 8.44 -23.99
CA THR A 217 -0.48 9.34 -22.88
C THR A 217 -1.66 10.24 -23.22
N ALA A 218 -2.36 10.71 -22.19
CA ALA A 218 -3.37 11.76 -22.27
C ALA A 218 -3.16 12.80 -21.16
N PRO A 219 -3.64 14.02 -21.33
CA PRO A 219 -3.63 14.99 -20.25
C PRO A 219 -4.36 14.48 -19.02
N ASN A 220 -3.77 14.68 -17.84
CA ASN A 220 -4.44 14.38 -16.58
C ASN A 220 -5.47 15.49 -16.27
N PRO A 221 -6.77 15.19 -16.14
CA PRO A 221 -7.77 16.21 -15.82
C PRO A 221 -7.56 16.85 -14.45
N ASN A 222 -6.81 16.20 -13.57
CA ASN A 222 -6.47 16.68 -12.22
C ASN A 222 -5.03 17.19 -12.13
N ALA A 223 -4.38 17.47 -13.27
CA ALA A 223 -2.99 17.93 -13.32
C ALA A 223 -2.73 19.08 -12.33
N GLY A 224 -1.69 18.92 -11.52
CA GLY A 224 -1.29 19.93 -10.53
C GLY A 224 -2.11 19.93 -9.24
N LEU A 225 -3.18 19.16 -9.13
CA LEU A 225 -3.94 19.02 -7.87
C LEU A 225 -3.05 18.44 -6.77
N GLU A 226 -3.10 19.04 -5.60
CA GLU A 226 -2.37 18.59 -4.43
C GLU A 226 -3.28 17.82 -3.47
N HIS A 227 -2.76 16.70 -2.99
CA HIS A 227 -3.39 15.88 -1.96
C HIS A 227 -2.50 15.88 -0.73
N ILE A 228 -3.10 16.18 0.43
CA ILE A 228 -2.39 16.32 1.70
C ILE A 228 -2.67 15.12 2.59
N PHE A 229 -1.61 14.56 3.17
CA PHE A 229 -1.66 13.44 4.09
C PHE A 229 -0.91 13.77 5.36
N VAL A 230 -1.41 13.28 6.49
CA VAL A 230 -0.77 13.44 7.80
C VAL A 230 -0.37 12.06 8.31
N ALA A 231 0.89 11.94 8.70
CA ALA A 231 1.42 10.76 9.37
C ALA A 231 1.26 10.89 10.88
N TYR A 232 0.82 9.81 11.53
CA TYR A 232 0.58 9.74 12.96
C TYR A 232 1.32 8.57 13.60
N ARG A 233 1.70 8.74 14.86
CA ARG A 233 2.14 7.70 15.78
C ARG A 233 1.17 7.57 16.94
N LEU A 234 1.20 6.43 17.62
CA LEU A 234 0.53 6.33 18.92
C LEU A 234 1.34 7.11 19.98
N GLU A 235 0.64 7.69 20.93
CA GLU A 235 1.28 8.27 22.11
C GLU A 235 2.19 7.24 22.79
N GLY A 236 3.42 7.67 23.14
CA GLY A 236 4.45 6.82 23.72
C GLY A 236 5.34 6.10 22.71
N ASP A 237 5.06 6.19 21.40
CA ASP A 237 5.99 5.76 20.37
C ASP A 237 7.05 6.84 20.07
N PRO A 238 8.22 6.46 19.51
CA PRO A 238 9.18 7.44 19.00
C PRO A 238 8.53 8.34 17.93
N LEU A 239 8.74 9.65 18.07
CA LEU A 239 8.11 10.69 17.24
C LEU A 239 9.03 11.18 16.12
N ASP A 240 9.88 10.30 15.57
CA ASP A 240 10.73 10.64 14.43
C ASP A 240 9.84 11.20 13.29
N PRO A 241 10.26 12.29 12.65
CA PRO A 241 9.45 12.92 11.61
C PRO A 241 9.28 12.04 10.39
N VAL A 242 8.15 12.20 9.72
CA VAL A 242 7.82 11.53 8.45
C VAL A 242 7.69 12.58 7.35
N SER A 243 8.43 12.38 6.25
CA SER A 243 8.38 13.25 5.07
C SER A 243 8.41 12.44 3.78
N LEU A 244 7.85 12.98 2.69
CA LEU A 244 7.99 12.35 1.38
C LEU A 244 9.44 12.43 0.90
N ARG A 245 9.89 11.37 0.26
CA ARG A 245 11.13 11.37 -0.51
C ARG A 245 10.95 12.11 -1.83
N PRO A 246 12.01 12.75 -2.37
CA PRO A 246 11.99 13.26 -3.74
C PRO A 246 11.64 12.15 -4.73
N ARG A 247 10.87 12.49 -5.75
CA ARG A 247 10.40 11.53 -6.75
C ARG A 247 11.53 10.80 -7.47
N GLU A 248 12.62 11.51 -7.75
CA GLU A 248 13.80 10.95 -8.42
C GLU A 248 14.41 9.79 -7.61
N HIS A 249 14.42 9.90 -6.29
CA HIS A 249 14.91 8.84 -5.40
C HIS A 249 13.98 7.62 -5.43
N ILE A 250 12.67 7.85 -5.42
CA ILE A 250 11.68 6.77 -5.49
C ILE A 250 11.86 5.98 -6.80
N LEU A 251 11.93 6.68 -7.93
CA LEU A 251 12.08 6.05 -9.24
C LEU A 251 13.40 5.28 -9.36
N SER A 252 14.51 5.82 -8.87
CA SER A 252 15.80 5.14 -8.90
C SER A 252 15.80 3.85 -8.06
N GLU A 253 15.13 3.83 -6.91
CA GLU A 253 14.97 2.63 -6.10
C GLU A 253 14.12 1.56 -6.81
N LEU A 254 13.01 1.98 -7.45
CA LEU A 254 12.14 1.07 -8.20
C LEU A 254 12.86 0.46 -9.42
N GLU A 255 13.63 1.25 -10.16
CA GLU A 255 14.40 0.77 -11.31
C GLU A 255 15.51 -0.19 -10.88
N SER A 256 16.22 0.09 -9.78
CA SER A 256 17.27 -0.80 -9.25
C SER A 256 16.70 -2.12 -8.75
N SER A 257 15.51 -2.14 -8.15
CA SER A 257 14.86 -3.36 -7.70
C SER A 257 14.38 -4.23 -8.86
N ALA A 258 14.06 -3.62 -10.02
CA ALA A 258 13.67 -4.34 -11.22
C ALA A 258 14.82 -5.14 -11.85
N THR A 259 16.06 -4.68 -11.70
CA THR A 259 17.25 -5.36 -12.25
C THR A 259 17.77 -6.51 -11.40
N CYS A 260 17.42 -6.58 -10.10
CA CYS A 260 17.84 -7.65 -9.18
C CYS A 260 16.91 -8.88 -9.17
N GLY A 261 15.86 -8.90 -9.95
CA GLY A 261 14.85 -9.98 -9.96
C GLY A 261 15.04 -11.06 -11.01
N ASP A 262 16.11 -11.01 -11.82
CA ASP A 262 16.35 -11.92 -12.93
C ASP A 262 17.44 -12.99 -12.64
N GLU A 263 17.76 -13.29 -11.36
CA GLU A 263 18.59 -14.43 -10.98
C GLU A 263 17.84 -15.51 -10.21
#